data_97cd93b5f33485d2dcc1fe9053b2ec25
#
_entry.id   97cd93b5f33485d2dcc1fe9053b2ec25
#
_cell.length_a   1.000
_cell.length_b   1.000
_cell.length_c   1.000
_cell.angle_alpha   90.00
_cell.angle_beta   90.00
_cell.angle_gamma   90.00
#
_symmetry.space_group_name_H-M   'P 1'
#
loop_
_entity.id
_entity.type
_entity.pdbx_description
1 polymer ?
#
loop_
_entity_poly.entity_id
_entity_poly.type
_entity_poly.pdbx_seq_one_letter_code
_entity_poly.pdbx_strand_id
1 'polypeptide(L)'
;MKRDRTDAIFTALADATRRQVIRALSDQGPATATGLAANLPVTRQAVTKHLSALAEAGLVTATRRGREKLYQISPRPLSDAVSWMADLGGRWDERLAALRDHIAAPRRRR
;
A
#
# COMPACT_ATOMS: atom_id res chain seq x y z
N MET A 1 0.99 18.61 -5.37
CA MET A 1 1.96 18.08 -4.47
C MET A 1 1.46 16.92 -3.69
N LYS A 2 0.66 17.16 -2.67
CA LYS A 2 0.11 16.04 -1.96
C LYS A 2 -0.70 15.13 -2.85
N ARG A 3 -1.46 15.74 -3.73
CA ARG A 3 -2.28 15.01 -4.67
C ARG A 3 -1.45 14.14 -5.60
N ASP A 4 -0.37 14.69 -6.11
CA ASP A 4 0.51 13.95 -7.01
C ASP A 4 1.14 12.78 -6.30
N ARG A 5 1.50 12.98 -5.05
CA ARG A 5 2.11 11.92 -4.27
C ARG A 5 1.12 10.79 -3.99
N THR A 6 -0.12 11.15 -3.67
CA THR A 6 -1.15 10.16 -3.44
C THR A 6 -1.44 9.36 -4.70
N ASP A 7 -1.51 10.05 -5.83
CA ASP A 7 -1.74 9.39 -7.11
C ASP A 7 -0.62 8.41 -7.43
N ALA A 8 0.62 8.80 -7.17
CA ALA A 8 1.77 7.92 -7.42
C ALA A 8 1.68 6.66 -6.56
N ILE A 9 1.24 6.81 -5.32
CA ILE A 9 1.09 5.66 -4.44
C ILE A 9 0.04 4.70 -4.97
N PHE A 10 -1.11 5.20 -5.36
CA PHE A 10 -2.17 4.34 -5.87
C PHE A 10 -1.78 3.70 -7.19
N THR A 11 -1.09 4.44 -8.04
CA THR A 11 -0.61 3.89 -9.30
C THR A 11 0.36 2.73 -9.05
N ALA A 12 1.29 2.94 -8.11
CA ALA A 12 2.25 1.90 -7.78
C ALA A 12 1.55 0.66 -7.23
N LEU A 13 0.54 0.84 -6.41
CA LEU A 13 -0.17 -0.28 -5.78
C LEU A 13 -1.22 -0.90 -6.68
N ALA A 14 -1.43 -0.36 -7.86
CA ALA A 14 -2.38 -0.95 -8.80
C ALA A 14 -1.88 -2.27 -9.38
N ASP A 15 -0.58 -2.49 -9.37
CA ASP A 15 0.01 -3.71 -9.89
C ASP A 15 0.01 -4.79 -8.83
N ALA A 16 -0.55 -5.95 -9.16
CA ALA A 16 -0.68 -7.04 -8.20
C ALA A 16 0.67 -7.54 -7.69
N THR A 17 1.66 -7.62 -8.58
CA THR A 17 2.98 -8.08 -8.19
C THR A 17 3.65 -7.09 -7.24
N ARG A 18 3.46 -5.81 -7.48
CA ARG A 18 4.01 -4.80 -6.56
C ARG A 18 3.38 -4.92 -5.18
N ARG A 19 2.09 -5.22 -5.13
CA ARG A 19 1.46 -5.43 -3.83
C ARG A 19 2.05 -6.64 -3.12
N GLN A 20 2.40 -7.69 -3.87
CA GLN A 20 3.04 -8.85 -3.28
C GLN A 20 4.43 -8.51 -2.74
N VAL A 21 5.16 -7.68 -3.47
CA VAL A 21 6.49 -7.25 -3.03
C VAL A 21 6.38 -6.44 -1.74
N ILE A 22 5.44 -5.51 -1.70
CA ILE A 22 5.22 -4.69 -0.51
C ILE A 22 4.83 -5.57 0.67
N ARG A 23 3.97 -6.53 0.45
CA ARG A 23 3.55 -7.42 1.52
C ARG A 23 4.71 -8.25 2.05
N ALA A 24 5.54 -8.77 1.16
CA ALA A 24 6.71 -9.53 1.57
C ALA A 24 7.66 -8.68 2.39
N LEU A 25 7.87 -7.43 1.97
CA LEU A 25 8.71 -6.52 2.75
C LEU A 25 8.11 -6.23 4.10
N SER A 26 6.81 -6.08 4.17
CA SER A 26 6.14 -5.84 5.43
C SER A 26 6.32 -7.01 6.38
N ASP A 27 6.23 -8.22 5.85
CA ASP A 27 6.35 -9.42 6.68
C ASP A 27 7.77 -9.70 7.13
N GLN A 28 8.74 -9.50 6.23
CA GLN A 28 10.12 -9.85 6.51
C GLN A 28 10.93 -8.72 7.15
N GLY A 29 10.50 -7.49 6.96
CA GLY A 29 11.32 -6.35 7.32
C GLY A 29 12.32 -6.07 6.22
N PRO A 30 13.38 -5.30 6.51
CA PRO A 30 14.36 -4.95 5.46
C PRO A 30 14.90 -6.17 4.76
N ALA A 31 14.96 -6.13 3.44
CA ALA A 31 15.36 -7.28 2.64
C ALA A 31 16.02 -6.84 1.34
N THR A 32 16.78 -7.75 0.75
CA THR A 32 17.39 -7.54 -0.56
C THR A 32 16.43 -8.03 -1.64
N ALA A 33 16.68 -7.60 -2.87
CA ALA A 33 15.88 -8.08 -4.00
C ALA A 33 16.02 -9.60 -4.14
N THR A 34 17.22 -10.12 -3.92
CA THR A 34 17.44 -11.56 -3.98
C THR A 34 16.64 -12.29 -2.93
N GLY A 35 16.65 -11.77 -1.70
CA GLY A 35 15.89 -12.37 -0.62
C GLY A 35 14.41 -12.38 -0.88
N LEU A 36 13.90 -11.28 -1.41
CA LEU A 36 12.48 -11.20 -1.74
C LEU A 36 12.09 -12.15 -2.85
N ALA A 37 12.93 -12.22 -3.88
CA ALA A 37 12.63 -13.07 -5.02
C ALA A 37 12.60 -14.55 -4.65
N ALA A 38 13.31 -14.92 -3.60
CA ALA A 38 13.33 -16.32 -3.17
C ALA A 38 11.94 -16.81 -2.76
N ASN A 39 11.08 -15.91 -2.32
CA ASN A 39 9.75 -16.26 -1.82
C ASN A 39 8.61 -15.77 -2.71
N LEU A 40 8.94 -15.29 -3.89
CA LEU A 40 7.92 -14.76 -4.79
C LEU A 40 8.02 -15.47 -6.13
N PRO A 41 6.91 -15.63 -6.84
CA PRO A 41 6.90 -16.31 -8.13
C PRO A 41 7.35 -15.39 -9.27
N VAL A 42 8.42 -14.64 -9.05
CA VAL A 42 8.96 -13.72 -10.05
C VAL A 42 10.47 -13.73 -9.95
N THR A 43 11.10 -13.28 -11.01
CA THR A 43 12.57 -13.25 -11.07
C THR A 43 13.11 -12.12 -10.19
N ARG A 44 14.38 -12.25 -9.82
CA ARG A 44 15.06 -11.20 -9.10
C ARG A 44 15.04 -9.89 -9.90
N GLN A 45 15.20 -9.97 -11.20
CA GLN A 45 15.18 -8.79 -12.05
C GLN A 45 13.82 -8.10 -12.01
N ALA A 46 12.76 -8.88 -12.02
CA ALA A 46 11.41 -8.33 -11.94
C ALA A 46 11.20 -7.67 -10.57
N VAL A 47 11.67 -8.32 -9.52
CA VAL A 47 11.55 -7.75 -8.17
C VAL A 47 12.29 -6.42 -8.09
N THR A 48 13.51 -6.36 -8.65
CA THR A 48 14.28 -5.13 -8.65
C THR A 48 13.52 -4.01 -9.36
N LYS A 49 12.90 -4.35 -10.48
CA LYS A 49 12.14 -3.36 -11.24
C LYS A 49 10.95 -2.85 -10.44
N HIS A 50 10.25 -3.76 -9.78
CA HIS A 50 9.12 -3.36 -8.96
C HIS A 50 9.56 -2.53 -7.76
N LEU A 51 10.69 -2.88 -7.15
CA LEU A 51 11.21 -2.11 -6.04
C LEU A 51 11.60 -0.70 -6.47
N SER A 52 12.16 -0.57 -7.68
CA SER A 52 12.48 0.75 -8.21
C SER A 52 11.23 1.60 -8.37
N ALA A 53 10.17 1.02 -8.91
CA ALA A 53 8.92 1.73 -9.08
C ALA A 53 8.33 2.13 -7.73
N LEU A 54 8.43 1.24 -6.74
CA LEU A 54 7.93 1.53 -5.41
C LEU A 54 8.75 2.64 -4.74
N ALA A 55 10.07 2.65 -4.99
CA ALA A 55 10.94 3.69 -4.44
C ALA A 55 10.59 5.05 -5.06
N GLU A 56 10.31 5.06 -6.36
CA GLU A 56 9.93 6.31 -7.01
C GLU A 56 8.64 6.87 -6.45
N ALA A 57 7.74 6.00 -6.06
CA ALA A 57 6.49 6.42 -5.45
C ALA A 57 6.65 6.79 -3.98
N GLY A 58 7.83 6.57 -3.42
CA GLY A 58 8.11 6.91 -2.04
C GLY A 58 7.66 5.83 -1.05
N LEU A 59 7.26 4.68 -1.54
CA LEU A 59 6.75 3.62 -0.68
C LEU A 59 7.83 2.76 -0.05
N VAL A 60 9.00 2.72 -0.64
CA VAL A 60 10.14 2.02 -0.06
C VAL A 60 11.35 2.91 -0.14
N THR A 61 12.31 2.65 0.75
CA THR A 61 13.61 3.29 0.71
C THR A 61 14.65 2.19 0.57
N ALA A 62 15.79 2.55 0.00
CA ALA A 62 16.88 1.62 -0.19
C ALA A 62 18.12 2.15 0.50
N THR A 63 18.82 1.28 1.20
CA THR A 63 20.07 1.62 1.88
C THR A 63 21.12 0.63 1.47
N ARG A 64 22.28 1.14 1.10
CA ARG A 64 23.37 0.26 0.73
C ARG A 64 24.08 -0.20 1.98
N ARG A 65 24.35 -1.48 2.03
CA ARG A 65 25.04 -2.07 3.15
C ARG A 65 26.08 -3.03 2.61
N GLY A 66 27.33 -2.56 2.53
CA GLY A 66 28.36 -3.31 1.86
C GLY A 66 28.02 -3.46 0.40
N ARG A 67 27.91 -4.67 -0.07
CA ARG A 67 27.56 -4.94 -1.47
C ARG A 67 26.07 -5.09 -1.68
N GLU A 68 25.33 -5.09 -0.59
CA GLU A 68 23.91 -5.33 -0.67
C GLU A 68 23.14 -4.04 -0.64
N LYS A 69 21.98 -4.09 -1.24
CA LYS A 69 21.02 -3.00 -1.21
C LYS A 69 19.81 -3.49 -0.47
N LEU A 70 19.56 -2.89 0.69
CA LEU A 70 18.45 -3.29 1.54
C LEU A 70 17.28 -2.34 1.32
N TYR A 71 16.12 -2.92 1.10
CA TYR A 71 14.89 -2.17 0.91
C TYR A 71 14.02 -2.31 2.14
N GLN A 72 13.32 -1.24 2.47
CA GLN A 72 12.37 -1.29 3.57
C GLN A 72 11.22 -0.35 3.28
N ILE A 73 10.09 -0.63 3.90
CA ILE A 73 8.91 0.17 3.69
C ILE A 73 9.06 1.54 4.33
N SER A 74 8.60 2.57 3.62
CA SER A 74 8.47 3.90 4.14
C SER A 74 7.04 4.06 4.63
N PRO A 75 6.81 4.11 5.93
CA PRO A 75 5.43 4.08 6.42
C PRO A 75 4.64 5.36 6.15
N ARG A 76 5.30 6.50 6.06
CA ARG A 76 4.58 7.75 5.94
C ARG A 76 3.68 7.87 4.71
N PRO A 77 4.15 7.55 3.49
CA PRO A 77 3.25 7.65 2.34
C PRO A 77 2.10 6.68 2.43
N LEU A 78 2.32 5.48 3.01
CA LEU A 78 1.24 4.53 3.20
C LEU A 78 0.23 5.06 4.21
N SER A 79 0.71 5.70 5.28
CA SER A 79 -0.18 6.31 6.27
C SER A 79 -1.02 7.41 5.65
N ASP A 80 -0.42 8.20 4.77
CA ASP A 80 -1.17 9.25 4.08
C ASP A 80 -2.28 8.65 3.23
N ALA A 81 -1.98 7.59 2.50
CA ALA A 81 -2.98 6.93 1.67
C ALA A 81 -4.08 6.31 2.52
N VAL A 82 -3.70 5.69 3.64
CA VAL A 82 -4.67 5.11 4.56
C VAL A 82 -5.57 6.20 5.12
N SER A 83 -5.00 7.34 5.50
CA SER A 83 -5.79 8.45 6.02
C SER A 83 -6.78 8.95 4.99
N TRP A 84 -6.33 9.08 3.75
CA TRP A 84 -7.21 9.52 2.68
C TRP A 84 -8.36 8.54 2.49
N MET A 85 -8.05 7.25 2.47
CA MET A 85 -9.08 6.23 2.30
C MET A 85 -10.02 6.17 3.50
N ALA A 86 -9.47 6.32 4.70
CA ALA A 86 -10.28 6.29 5.91
C ALA A 86 -11.25 7.46 5.95
N ASP A 87 -10.78 8.63 5.53
CA ASP A 87 -11.63 9.79 5.48
C ASP A 87 -12.79 9.57 4.51
N LEU A 88 -12.47 9.05 3.34
CA LEU A 88 -13.50 8.74 2.35
C LEU A 88 -14.43 7.64 2.85
N GLY A 89 -13.86 6.61 3.44
CA GLY A 89 -14.65 5.50 3.98
C GLY A 89 -15.55 5.95 5.12
N GLY A 90 -15.06 6.86 5.95
CA GLY A 90 -15.86 7.40 7.04
C GLY A 90 -17.10 8.10 6.53
N ARG A 91 -16.94 8.88 5.48
CA ARG A 91 -18.10 9.56 4.89
C ARG A 91 -19.12 8.57 4.36
N TRP A 92 -18.63 7.52 3.71
CA TRP A 92 -19.51 6.50 3.19
C TRP A 92 -20.18 5.72 4.30
N ASP A 93 -19.46 5.45 5.38
CA ASP A 93 -20.02 4.77 6.52
C ASP A 93 -21.16 5.56 7.12
N GLU A 94 -21.00 6.88 7.22
CA GLU A 94 -22.04 7.74 7.74
C GLU A 94 -23.28 7.72 6.85
N ARG A 95 -23.07 7.76 5.55
CA ARG A 95 -24.17 7.71 4.61
C ARG A 95 -24.88 6.39 4.65
N LEU A 96 -24.11 5.31 4.71
CA LEU A 96 -24.70 3.97 4.77
C LEU A 96 -25.45 3.78 6.08
N ALA A 97 -24.93 4.30 7.17
CA ALA A 97 -25.61 4.20 8.45
C ALA A 97 -26.93 4.98 8.42
N ALA A 98 -26.90 6.17 7.83
CA ALA A 98 -28.09 6.98 7.74
C ALA A 98 -29.14 6.28 6.88
N LEU A 99 -28.71 5.70 5.79
CA LEU A 99 -29.64 4.99 4.91
C LEU A 99 -30.23 3.76 5.61
N ARG A 100 -29.39 3.03 6.32
CA ARG A 100 -29.82 1.87 7.05
C ARG A 100 -30.85 2.24 8.11
N ASP A 101 -30.58 3.33 8.82
CA ASP A 101 -31.51 3.80 9.84
C ASP A 101 -32.84 4.22 9.23
N HIS A 102 -32.78 4.86 8.08
CA HIS A 102 -33.98 5.30 7.40
C HIS A 102 -34.84 4.10 6.99
N ILE A 103 -34.21 3.07 6.44
CA ILE A 103 -34.92 1.89 6.00
C ILE A 103 -35.46 1.10 7.18
N ALA A 104 -34.69 1.01 8.25
CA ALA A 104 -35.05 0.21 9.41
C ALA A 104 -36.04 0.90 10.34
N ALA A 105 -36.07 2.23 10.32
CA ALA A 105 -36.90 2.98 11.25
C ALA A 105 -38.35 2.54 11.28
N PRO A 106 -39.02 2.38 10.12
CA PRO A 106 -40.43 1.96 10.16
C PRO A 106 -40.61 0.64 10.86
N ARG A 107 -39.70 -0.26 10.65
CA ARG A 107 -39.83 -1.56 11.28
C ARG A 107 -39.61 -1.49 12.76
N ARG A 108 -38.70 -0.69 13.16
CA ARG A 108 -38.41 -0.56 14.56
C ARG A 108 -39.54 0.06 15.32
N ARG A 109 -40.29 0.85 14.64
CA ARG A 109 -41.36 1.53 15.26
C ARG A 109 -42.53 0.67 15.60
N ARG A 110 -42.54 -0.50 15.12
CA ARG A 110 -43.59 -1.35 15.51
C ARG A 110 -43.43 -1.92 16.83
#